data_6363f88883b52c57944d9f887ead1435
#
_entry.id   6363f88883b52c57944d9f887ead1435
#
_cell.length_a   1.000
_cell.length_b   1.000
_cell.length_c   1.000
_cell.angle_alpha   90.00
_cell.angle_beta   90.00
_cell.angle_gamma   90.00
#
_symmetry.space_group_name_H-M   'P 1'
#
loop_
_entity.id
_entity.type
_entity.pdbx_description
1 polymer ?
#
loop_
_entity_poly.entity_id
_entity_poly.type
_entity_poly.pdbx_seq_one_letter_code
_entity_poly.pdbx_strand_id
1 'polypeptide(L)'
;MKTKQSKILKSIYRPMHCDEFDLWADLSSNDYVEDLMTNHRYSRKKAQVEASKSFKTALPAGMLTPNNHFRTYEHDSQAVGYLWFSLEDNSAFLSDIMLIPEFQGKGMGRDFIRAFLNELASQGAFEVELRVSPDNQRALNLYKEFGFRITGFDMSLLLEPELSVIR
;
A
#
# COMPACT_ATOMS: atom_id res chain seq x y z
N MET A 1 -21.95 33.54 -26.06
CA MET A 1 -21.90 32.13 -25.68
C MET A 1 -20.48 31.79 -25.19
N LYS A 2 -20.29 31.61 -23.89
CA LYS A 2 -18.98 31.19 -23.33
C LYS A 2 -18.89 29.68 -23.46
N THR A 3 -18.03 29.20 -24.35
CA THR A 3 -17.70 27.79 -24.49
C THR A 3 -17.06 27.30 -23.19
N LYS A 4 -17.77 26.48 -22.41
CA LYS A 4 -17.18 25.74 -21.31
C LYS A 4 -16.18 24.77 -21.93
N GLN A 5 -14.89 25.11 -21.92
CA GLN A 5 -13.84 24.13 -22.10
C GLN A 5 -14.00 23.10 -20.97
N SER A 6 -14.42 21.88 -21.31
CA SER A 6 -14.39 20.77 -20.38
C SER A 6 -12.90 20.52 -20.06
N LYS A 7 -12.49 20.84 -18.83
CA LYS A 7 -11.18 20.49 -18.32
C LYS A 7 -11.09 18.96 -18.37
N ILE A 8 -10.26 18.43 -19.25
CA ILE A 8 -9.98 16.99 -19.27
C ILE A 8 -9.26 16.66 -17.98
N LEU A 9 -9.94 16.00 -17.06
CA LEU A 9 -9.37 15.49 -15.83
C LEU A 9 -8.28 14.49 -16.19
N LYS A 10 -7.04 14.75 -15.79
CA LYS A 10 -5.89 13.93 -16.16
C LYS A 10 -5.30 13.28 -14.92
N SER A 11 -5.26 11.96 -14.93
CA SER A 11 -4.51 11.19 -13.93
C SER A 11 -3.13 10.83 -14.47
N ILE A 12 -2.13 10.91 -13.62
CA ILE A 12 -0.73 10.60 -13.93
C ILE A 12 -0.22 9.63 -12.88
N TYR A 13 0.41 8.56 -13.34
CA TYR A 13 1.19 7.64 -12.52
C TYR A 13 2.67 7.96 -12.77
N ARG A 14 3.40 8.29 -11.72
CA ARG A 14 4.78 8.77 -11.82
C ARG A 14 5.64 8.33 -10.64
N PRO A 15 6.98 8.37 -10.76
CA PRO A 15 7.84 8.25 -9.60
C PRO A 15 7.47 9.26 -8.51
N MET A 16 7.56 8.84 -7.26
CA MET A 16 7.36 9.73 -6.10
C MET A 16 8.50 10.76 -6.04
N HIS A 17 8.18 12.01 -5.75
CA HIS A 17 9.18 13.03 -5.48
C HIS A 17 9.71 12.89 -4.04
N CYS A 18 10.94 13.33 -3.81
CA CYS A 18 11.59 13.17 -2.51
C CYS A 18 10.88 13.96 -1.38
N ASP A 19 10.24 15.06 -1.68
CA ASP A 19 9.45 15.85 -0.74
C ASP A 19 8.08 15.24 -0.39
N GLU A 20 7.63 14.24 -1.14
CA GLU A 20 6.41 13.47 -0.84
C GLU A 20 6.68 12.27 0.08
N PHE A 21 7.94 11.83 0.18
CA PHE A 21 8.30 10.59 0.87
C PHE A 21 7.97 10.59 2.36
N ASP A 22 8.30 11.67 3.05
CA ASP A 22 8.06 11.76 4.51
C ASP A 22 6.56 11.75 4.81
N LEU A 23 5.76 12.47 4.02
CA LEU A 23 4.30 12.46 4.16
C LEU A 23 3.73 11.05 3.93
N TRP A 24 4.16 10.38 2.85
CA TRP A 24 3.75 9.00 2.59
C TRP A 24 4.15 8.08 3.74
N ALA A 25 5.40 8.16 4.22
CA ALA A 25 5.91 7.29 5.27
C ALA A 25 5.12 7.44 6.58
N ASP A 26 4.73 8.67 6.93
CA ASP A 26 3.88 8.93 8.09
C ASP A 26 2.48 8.32 7.92
N LEU A 27 1.86 8.50 6.76
CA LEU A 27 0.54 7.93 6.46
C LEU A 27 0.58 6.40 6.48
N SER A 28 1.53 5.80 5.78
CA SER A 28 1.70 4.35 5.69
C SER A 28 2.03 3.72 7.04
N SER A 29 2.88 4.37 7.85
CA SER A 29 3.18 3.92 9.21
C SER A 29 1.96 3.96 10.12
N ASN A 30 1.14 5.00 10.04
CA ASN A 30 -0.09 5.10 10.82
C ASN A 30 -1.11 4.03 10.43
N ASP A 31 -1.31 3.79 9.14
CA ASP A 31 -2.19 2.73 8.64
C ASP A 31 -1.72 1.35 9.11
N TYR A 32 -0.41 1.10 9.11
CA TYR A 32 0.14 -0.15 9.62
C TYR A 32 -0.01 -0.30 11.14
N VAL A 33 0.11 0.77 11.92
CA VAL A 33 -0.21 0.76 13.36
C VAL A 33 -1.66 0.36 13.60
N GLU A 34 -2.60 0.91 12.86
CA GLU A 34 -4.02 0.56 12.98
C GLU A 34 -4.29 -0.90 12.56
N ASP A 35 -3.63 -1.41 11.51
CA ASP A 35 -3.68 -2.83 11.12
C ASP A 35 -3.17 -3.74 12.24
N LEU A 36 -2.03 -3.43 12.86
CA LEU A 36 -1.47 -4.19 13.97
C LEU A 36 -2.38 -4.19 15.20
N MET A 37 -3.04 -3.08 15.48
CA MET A 37 -4.00 -3.00 16.58
C MET A 37 -5.26 -3.83 16.30
N THR A 38 -5.79 -3.75 15.10
CA THR A 38 -7.04 -4.40 14.70
C THR A 38 -6.86 -5.91 14.53
N ASN A 39 -5.86 -6.33 13.77
CA ASN A 39 -5.70 -7.72 13.34
C ASN A 39 -4.77 -8.53 14.25
N HIS A 40 -3.73 -7.91 14.81
CA HIS A 40 -2.82 -8.56 15.75
C HIS A 40 -3.18 -8.32 17.23
N ARG A 41 -4.19 -7.49 17.50
CA ARG A 41 -4.63 -7.12 18.85
C ARG A 41 -3.51 -6.53 19.73
N TYR A 42 -2.56 -5.84 19.11
CA TYR A 42 -1.50 -5.16 19.85
C TYR A 42 -2.05 -3.92 20.56
N SER A 43 -1.46 -3.60 21.73
CA SER A 43 -1.65 -2.27 22.31
C SER A 43 -1.05 -1.21 21.35
N ARG A 44 -1.58 0.03 21.38
CA ARG A 44 -1.05 1.12 20.53
C ARG A 44 0.45 1.29 20.69
N LYS A 45 0.96 1.24 21.93
CA LYS A 45 2.40 1.35 22.20
C LYS A 45 3.19 0.24 21.52
N LYS A 46 2.75 -1.01 21.60
CA LYS A 46 3.39 -2.15 20.94
C LYS A 46 3.32 -2.01 19.43
N ALA A 47 2.15 -1.67 18.88
CA ALA A 47 1.96 -1.47 17.44
C ALA A 47 2.89 -0.38 16.87
N GLN A 48 3.05 0.75 17.57
CA GLN A 48 3.98 1.82 17.16
C GLN A 48 5.44 1.35 17.15
N VAL A 49 5.87 0.59 18.16
CA VAL A 49 7.24 0.04 18.22
C VAL A 49 7.47 -0.93 17.06
N GLU A 50 6.54 -1.85 16.82
CA GLU A 50 6.66 -2.84 15.75
C GLU A 50 6.59 -2.20 14.36
N ALA A 51 5.71 -1.21 14.15
CA ALA A 51 5.66 -0.47 12.90
C ALA A 51 6.98 0.27 12.63
N SER A 52 7.50 1.01 13.61
CA SER A 52 8.79 1.70 13.48
C SER A 52 9.94 0.75 13.17
N LYS A 53 9.99 -0.41 13.83
CA LYS A 53 11.00 -1.45 13.58
C LYS A 53 10.86 -2.02 12.16
N SER A 54 9.65 -2.33 11.73
CA SER A 54 9.37 -2.88 10.41
C SER A 54 9.81 -1.93 9.30
N PHE A 55 9.45 -0.64 9.39
CA PHE A 55 9.87 0.38 8.42
C PHE A 55 11.40 0.54 8.37
N LYS A 56 12.07 0.63 9.52
CA LYS A 56 13.55 0.73 9.57
C LYS A 56 14.24 -0.49 8.98
N THR A 57 13.66 -1.67 9.14
CA THR A 57 14.21 -2.92 8.58
C THR A 57 13.97 -2.99 7.07
N ALA A 58 12.78 -2.63 6.61
CA ALA A 58 12.43 -2.68 5.20
C ALA A 58 13.08 -1.56 4.38
N LEU A 59 13.25 -0.38 4.97
CA LEU A 59 13.76 0.83 4.30
C LEU A 59 14.94 1.45 5.07
N PRO A 60 16.07 0.72 5.21
CA PRO A 60 17.23 1.19 5.99
C PRO A 60 17.88 2.46 5.42
N ALA A 61 17.72 2.73 4.13
CA ALA A 61 18.18 3.94 3.46
C ALA A 61 17.00 4.83 2.99
N GLY A 62 15.80 4.67 3.61
CA GLY A 62 14.59 5.39 3.22
C GLY A 62 14.24 5.17 1.76
N MET A 63 13.94 6.25 1.04
CA MET A 63 13.61 6.22 -0.38
C MET A 63 14.72 5.65 -1.28
N LEU A 64 15.97 5.67 -0.81
CA LEU A 64 17.14 5.17 -1.55
C LEU A 64 17.45 3.70 -1.26
N THR A 65 16.60 2.99 -0.54
CA THR A 65 16.77 1.55 -0.28
C THR A 65 16.73 0.79 -1.61
N PRO A 66 17.76 -0.02 -1.93
CA PRO A 66 17.81 -0.76 -3.19
C PRO A 66 16.59 -1.64 -3.42
N ASN A 67 16.24 -1.85 -4.69
CA ASN A 67 15.11 -2.67 -5.16
C ASN A 67 13.73 -2.20 -4.67
N ASN A 68 13.66 -1.04 -4.01
CA ASN A 68 12.40 -0.43 -3.57
C ASN A 68 12.01 0.73 -4.48
N HIS A 69 10.75 0.77 -4.85
CA HIS A 69 10.20 1.73 -5.80
C HIS A 69 8.98 2.41 -5.19
N PHE A 70 8.93 3.72 -5.35
CA PHE A 70 7.83 4.54 -4.82
C PHE A 70 7.16 5.27 -5.98
N ARG A 71 5.83 5.31 -5.96
CA ARG A 71 5.02 5.95 -7.01
C ARG A 71 3.98 6.84 -6.39
N THR A 72 3.68 7.91 -7.10
CA THR A 72 2.57 8.82 -6.80
C THR A 72 1.53 8.71 -7.90
N TYR A 73 0.27 8.61 -7.49
CA TYR A 73 -0.87 8.77 -8.37
C TYR A 73 -1.41 10.18 -8.21
N GLU A 74 -1.33 10.92 -9.29
CA GLU A 74 -1.73 12.32 -9.36
C GLU A 74 -3.02 12.45 -10.14
N HIS A 75 -3.93 13.30 -9.69
CA HIS A 75 -5.16 13.63 -10.39
C HIS A 75 -5.34 15.15 -10.36
N ASP A 76 -5.49 15.76 -11.53
CA ASP A 76 -5.59 17.22 -11.69
C ASP A 76 -4.47 18.01 -11.00
N SER A 77 -3.23 17.56 -11.14
CA SER A 77 -2.03 18.14 -10.54
C SER A 77 -2.01 18.08 -9.00
N GLN A 78 -2.78 17.19 -8.40
CA GLN A 78 -2.76 16.91 -6.98
C GLN A 78 -2.36 15.45 -6.73
N ALA A 79 -1.40 15.20 -5.85
CA ALA A 79 -1.09 13.86 -5.38
C ALA A 79 -2.29 13.32 -4.59
N VAL A 80 -2.88 12.22 -5.06
CA VAL A 80 -4.09 11.62 -4.50
C VAL A 80 -3.90 10.19 -4.03
N GLY A 81 -2.72 9.62 -4.26
CA GLY A 81 -2.38 8.28 -3.80
C GLY A 81 -0.89 7.99 -3.91
N TYR A 82 -0.46 7.01 -3.15
CA TYR A 82 0.93 6.58 -3.05
C TYR A 82 1.02 5.06 -3.12
N LEU A 83 2.15 4.56 -3.63
CA LEU A 83 2.41 3.14 -3.76
C LEU A 83 3.89 2.86 -3.50
N TRP A 84 4.16 1.79 -2.77
CA TRP A 84 5.48 1.24 -2.52
C TRP A 84 5.52 -0.25 -2.88
N PHE A 85 6.50 -0.62 -3.69
CA PHE A 85 6.76 -2.01 -4.03
C PHE A 85 8.26 -2.29 -4.09
N SER A 86 8.63 -3.54 -3.91
CA SER A 86 9.96 -4.05 -4.24
C SER A 86 9.91 -4.87 -5.51
N LEU A 87 11.03 -4.91 -6.26
CA LEU A 87 11.20 -5.75 -7.44
C LEU A 87 12.59 -6.39 -7.37
N GLU A 88 12.62 -7.72 -7.33
CA GLU A 88 13.83 -8.52 -7.27
C GLU A 88 13.65 -9.78 -8.12
N ASP A 89 14.62 -10.13 -8.95
CA ASP A 89 14.60 -11.30 -9.83
C ASP A 89 13.29 -11.46 -10.64
N ASN A 90 12.74 -10.35 -11.15
CA ASN A 90 11.47 -10.27 -11.87
C ASN A 90 10.23 -10.67 -11.05
N SER A 91 10.33 -10.75 -9.72
CA SER A 91 9.22 -10.91 -8.79
C SER A 91 9.03 -9.62 -8.01
N ALA A 92 7.80 -9.13 -7.97
CA ALA A 92 7.44 -7.90 -7.26
C ALA A 92 6.66 -8.22 -5.97
N PHE A 93 6.86 -7.42 -4.94
CA PHE A 93 6.02 -7.41 -3.76
C PHE A 93 5.43 -6.01 -3.54
N LEU A 94 4.11 -5.91 -3.62
CA LEU A 94 3.38 -4.68 -3.32
C LEU A 94 3.26 -4.53 -1.81
N SER A 95 4.07 -3.64 -1.24
CA SER A 95 4.14 -3.41 0.21
C SER A 95 3.06 -2.46 0.70
N ASP A 96 2.73 -1.43 -0.10
CA ASP A 96 1.70 -0.45 0.24
C ASP A 96 1.07 0.16 -1.00
N ILE A 97 -0.22 0.40 -0.94
CA ILE A 97 -0.97 1.23 -1.89
C ILE A 97 -2.12 1.92 -1.18
N MET A 98 -2.14 3.22 -1.26
CA MET A 98 -3.16 4.04 -0.62
C MET A 98 -3.71 5.12 -1.56
N LEU A 99 -4.96 5.48 -1.36
CA LEU A 99 -5.57 6.70 -1.87
C LEU A 99 -5.99 7.58 -0.70
N ILE A 100 -5.75 8.86 -0.84
CA ILE A 100 -6.28 9.87 0.10
C ILE A 100 -7.80 9.69 0.20
N PRO A 101 -8.40 9.73 1.42
CA PRO A 101 -9.80 9.37 1.63
C PRO A 101 -10.82 10.03 0.70
N GLU A 102 -10.60 11.32 0.39
CA GLU A 102 -11.49 12.12 -0.47
C GLU A 102 -11.55 11.60 -1.92
N PHE A 103 -10.56 10.83 -2.34
CA PHE A 103 -10.46 10.26 -3.71
C PHE A 103 -10.84 8.79 -3.78
N GLN A 104 -11.16 8.18 -2.65
CA GLN A 104 -11.64 6.81 -2.61
C GLN A 104 -13.07 6.69 -3.15
N GLY A 105 -13.45 5.49 -3.65
CA GLY A 105 -14.80 5.21 -4.14
C GLY A 105 -15.12 5.76 -5.53
N LYS A 106 -14.18 6.40 -6.21
CA LYS A 106 -14.34 7.05 -7.51
C LYS A 106 -13.71 6.27 -8.69
N GLY A 107 -13.36 5.02 -8.49
CA GLY A 107 -12.69 4.19 -9.50
C GLY A 107 -11.17 4.38 -9.60
N MET A 108 -10.61 5.40 -8.96
CA MET A 108 -9.17 5.73 -9.06
C MET A 108 -8.24 4.62 -8.58
N GLY A 109 -8.64 3.82 -7.58
CA GLY A 109 -7.85 2.67 -7.13
C GLY A 109 -7.67 1.61 -8.20
N ARG A 110 -8.71 1.39 -9.04
CA ARG A 110 -8.62 0.46 -10.18
C ARG A 110 -7.63 0.97 -11.23
N ASP A 111 -7.67 2.26 -11.54
CA ASP A 111 -6.76 2.86 -12.52
C ASP A 111 -5.33 2.89 -11.99
N PHE A 112 -5.13 3.13 -10.70
CA PHE A 112 -3.84 3.11 -10.05
C PHE A 112 -3.21 1.71 -10.09
N ILE A 113 -3.94 0.65 -9.71
CA ILE A 113 -3.47 -0.74 -9.80
C ILE A 113 -3.17 -1.12 -11.24
N ARG A 114 -4.02 -0.73 -12.20
CA ARG A 114 -3.77 -1.00 -13.61
C ARG A 114 -2.46 -0.38 -14.09
N ALA A 115 -2.20 0.88 -13.72
CA ALA A 115 -0.96 1.57 -14.06
C ALA A 115 0.27 0.86 -13.46
N PHE A 116 0.19 0.44 -12.21
CA PHE A 116 1.23 -0.35 -11.53
C PHE A 116 1.50 -1.68 -12.24
N LEU A 117 0.47 -2.47 -12.53
CA LEU A 117 0.63 -3.76 -13.21
C LEU A 117 1.20 -3.60 -14.62
N ASN A 118 0.83 -2.54 -15.34
CA ASN A 118 1.42 -2.22 -16.64
C ASN A 118 2.91 -1.87 -16.52
N GLU A 119 3.32 -1.13 -15.49
CA GLU A 119 4.73 -0.87 -15.20
C GLU A 119 5.49 -2.18 -14.98
N LEU A 120 5.00 -3.05 -14.10
CA LEU A 120 5.64 -4.34 -13.81
C LEU A 120 5.78 -5.20 -15.06
N ALA A 121 4.73 -5.29 -15.87
CA ALA A 121 4.77 -6.04 -17.12
C ALA A 121 5.82 -5.46 -18.10
N SER A 122 5.95 -4.14 -18.18
CA SER A 122 6.95 -3.48 -19.02
C SER A 122 8.39 -3.71 -18.54
N GLN A 123 8.56 -3.97 -17.25
CA GLN A 123 9.86 -4.30 -16.63
C GLN A 123 10.17 -5.81 -16.68
N GLY A 124 9.27 -6.62 -17.25
CA GLY A 124 9.46 -8.07 -17.37
C GLY A 124 9.20 -8.83 -16.08
N ALA A 125 8.50 -8.26 -15.11
CA ALA A 125 8.06 -8.99 -13.93
C ALA A 125 7.06 -10.08 -14.35
N PHE A 126 7.23 -11.29 -13.81
CA PHE A 126 6.34 -12.43 -14.09
C PHE A 126 5.34 -12.67 -12.96
N GLU A 127 5.60 -12.12 -11.78
CA GLU A 127 4.77 -12.31 -10.59
C GLU A 127 4.71 -11.04 -9.74
N VAL A 128 3.58 -10.82 -9.11
CA VAL A 128 3.43 -9.83 -8.06
C VAL A 128 2.64 -10.43 -6.90
N GLU A 129 3.19 -10.30 -5.71
CA GLU A 129 2.58 -10.71 -4.47
C GLU A 129 2.20 -9.49 -3.63
N LEU A 130 1.24 -9.67 -2.74
CA LEU A 130 0.85 -8.66 -1.75
C LEU A 130 0.26 -9.35 -0.52
N ARG A 131 0.25 -8.61 0.60
CA ARG A 131 -0.55 -8.96 1.77
C ARG A 131 -1.70 -7.96 1.90
N VAL A 132 -2.89 -8.46 2.14
CA VAL A 132 -4.08 -7.64 2.41
C VAL A 132 -4.71 -8.05 3.72
N SER A 133 -5.13 -7.05 4.50
CA SER A 133 -5.82 -7.26 5.78
C SER A 133 -7.16 -7.97 5.55
N PRO A 134 -7.55 -8.95 6.39
CA PRO A 134 -8.77 -9.76 6.18
C PRO A 134 -10.06 -8.94 6.25
N ASP A 135 -10.07 -7.84 6.94
CA ASP A 135 -11.19 -6.89 7.05
C ASP A 135 -11.20 -5.83 5.94
N ASN A 136 -10.15 -5.71 5.14
CA ASN A 136 -10.13 -4.83 3.97
C ASN A 136 -10.78 -5.50 2.75
N GLN A 137 -12.09 -5.79 2.86
CA GLN A 137 -12.86 -6.45 1.80
C GLN A 137 -12.87 -5.66 0.49
N ARG A 138 -12.77 -4.34 0.58
CA ARG A 138 -12.73 -3.47 -0.59
C ARG A 138 -11.47 -3.71 -1.43
N ALA A 139 -10.30 -3.70 -0.79
CA ALA A 139 -9.04 -3.99 -1.45
C ALA A 139 -9.00 -5.44 -1.96
N LEU A 140 -9.43 -6.40 -1.14
CA LEU A 140 -9.49 -7.81 -1.51
C LEU A 140 -10.33 -8.04 -2.77
N ASN A 141 -11.50 -7.42 -2.87
CA ASN A 141 -12.35 -7.53 -4.06
C ASN A 141 -11.68 -6.90 -5.28
N LEU A 142 -11.05 -5.73 -5.11
CA LEU A 142 -10.33 -5.05 -6.18
C LEU A 142 -9.16 -5.91 -6.71
N TYR A 143 -8.37 -6.51 -5.83
CA TYR A 143 -7.28 -7.40 -6.24
C TYR A 143 -7.80 -8.64 -6.99
N LYS A 144 -8.89 -9.24 -6.53
CA LYS A 144 -9.52 -10.38 -7.23
C LYS A 144 -9.99 -10.02 -8.64
N GLU A 145 -10.50 -8.81 -8.87
CA GLU A 145 -10.88 -8.32 -10.20
C GLU A 145 -9.68 -8.27 -11.17
N PHE A 146 -8.46 -8.06 -10.65
CA PHE A 146 -7.21 -8.10 -11.42
C PHE A 146 -6.60 -9.49 -11.54
N GLY A 147 -7.22 -10.52 -10.97
CA GLY A 147 -6.78 -11.91 -11.06
C GLY A 147 -5.89 -12.36 -9.91
N PHE A 148 -5.70 -11.56 -8.86
CA PHE A 148 -5.01 -12.01 -7.66
C PHE A 148 -5.77 -13.15 -6.99
N ARG A 149 -5.03 -14.12 -6.48
CA ARG A 149 -5.55 -15.30 -5.78
C ARG A 149 -5.00 -15.34 -4.36
N ILE A 150 -5.79 -15.83 -3.42
CA ILE A 150 -5.31 -16.10 -2.06
C ILE A 150 -4.40 -17.32 -2.14
N THR A 151 -3.16 -17.17 -1.67
CA THR A 151 -2.13 -18.22 -1.65
C THR A 151 -1.90 -18.81 -0.26
N GLY A 152 -2.36 -18.11 0.79
CA GLY A 152 -2.23 -18.56 2.18
C GLY A 152 -2.91 -17.60 3.13
N PHE A 153 -2.88 -17.94 4.42
CA PHE A 153 -3.37 -17.08 5.51
C PHE A 153 -2.30 -16.94 6.58
N ASP A 154 -2.09 -15.72 7.08
CA ASP A 154 -1.32 -15.48 8.29
C ASP A 154 -2.21 -15.62 9.52
N MET A 155 -1.72 -16.32 10.54
CA MET A 155 -2.41 -16.50 11.82
C MET A 155 -1.47 -16.16 12.95
N SER A 156 -1.99 -15.47 13.99
CA SER A 156 -1.21 -15.14 15.18
C SER A 156 -1.99 -15.38 16.46
N LEU A 157 -1.27 -15.71 17.52
CA LEU A 157 -1.81 -15.85 18.88
C LEU A 157 -0.94 -15.03 19.84
N LEU A 158 -1.56 -14.10 20.58
CA LEU A 158 -0.90 -13.44 21.70
C LEU A 158 -0.88 -14.37 22.89
N LEU A 159 0.33 -14.69 23.38
CA LEU A 159 0.51 -15.42 24.64
C LEU A 159 0.65 -14.40 25.76
N GLU A 160 -0.48 -13.96 26.33
CA GLU A 160 -0.47 -13.11 27.52
C GLU A 160 -0.27 -13.97 28.78
N PRO A 161 0.46 -13.48 29.81
CA PRO A 161 0.71 -14.26 31.02
C PRO A 161 -0.56 -14.70 31.77
N GLU A 162 -1.69 -14.02 31.54
CA GLU A 162 -2.97 -14.29 32.21
C GLU A 162 -3.91 -15.20 31.40
N LEU A 163 -3.60 -15.55 30.13
CA LEU A 163 -4.41 -16.45 29.30
C LEU A 163 -3.99 -17.92 29.39
N SER A 164 -3.14 -18.30 30.33
CA SER A 164 -2.71 -19.68 30.55
C SER A 164 -3.77 -20.56 31.20
N VAL A 165 -5.07 -20.25 31.07
CA VAL A 165 -6.17 -21.12 31.52
C VAL A 165 -7.23 -21.24 30.43
N ILE A 166 -6.89 -21.87 29.32
CA ILE A 166 -7.91 -22.58 28.56
C ILE A 166 -7.75 -24.06 28.92
N ARG A 167 -8.59 -24.48 29.90
CA ARG A 167 -8.83 -25.88 30.19
C ARG A 167 -9.74 -26.50 29.14
#